data_3cd7e59165629484e846fa7c7b15addd
#
_entry.id   3cd7e59165629484e846fa7c7b15addd
#
_cell.length_a   1.000
_cell.length_b   1.000
_cell.length_c   1.000
_cell.angle_alpha   90.00
_cell.angle_beta   90.00
_cell.angle_gamma   90.00
#
_symmetry.space_group_name_H-M   'P 1'
#
loop_
_entity.id
_entity.type
_entity.pdbx_description
1 polymer ?
#
loop_
_entity_poly.entity_id
_entity_poly.type
_entity_poly.pdbx_seq_one_letter_code
_entity_poly.pdbx_strand_id
1 'polypeptide(L)'
;MDISMNLVILEELYGAERAARLIKDAGFSACDLFIDLDKSESRWHSPDYKKIAADLRATIESQGIKIKQTHAPFRFSANRWDEPDHFKLFVKTLEISSILGAKVCVVHPLHHMEYMGHEEGIYALNVEYYKRLVPYCDQFGIKVGVENMWQRHKIRGTISFDTCSTVPEFVRYIDSVDSEYVVACLDTGHVMLPDNRDKPADFIRALGHDRLKSLHVHDNDYKSDAHWQPYHGKLDWAEIAKALGEIDYEGDFTYEIHDNLIRNLPEALIGDALKYYGAIAKYIVSQIDDNRPK
;
A
#
# COMPACT_ATOMS: atom_id res chain seq x y z
N MET A 1 -17.11 4.40 -0.50
CA MET A 1 -15.67 4.01 -0.60
C MET A 1 -15.20 4.16 -2.04
N ASP A 2 -14.03 4.80 -2.29
CA ASP A 2 -13.46 4.83 -3.65
C ASP A 2 -12.78 3.50 -3.96
N ILE A 3 -12.82 3.09 -5.22
CA ILE A 3 -12.09 1.94 -5.72
C ILE A 3 -10.84 2.46 -6.40
N SER A 4 -9.69 2.00 -5.93
CA SER A 4 -8.37 2.47 -6.33
C SER A 4 -7.51 1.35 -6.92
N MET A 5 -6.55 1.70 -7.74
CA MET A 5 -5.60 0.76 -8.34
C MET A 5 -4.22 1.39 -8.44
N ASN A 6 -3.19 0.59 -8.17
CA ASN A 6 -1.81 0.98 -8.43
C ASN A 6 -1.56 1.18 -9.93
N LEU A 7 -0.99 2.32 -10.31
CA LEU A 7 -0.80 2.69 -11.72
C LEU A 7 0.56 2.32 -12.30
N VAL A 8 1.51 1.80 -11.53
CA VAL A 8 2.91 1.62 -11.96
C VAL A 8 3.02 0.96 -13.32
N ILE A 9 2.40 -0.19 -13.52
CA ILE A 9 2.51 -0.95 -14.77
C ILE A 9 1.87 -0.21 -15.95
N LEU A 10 0.69 0.34 -15.74
CA LEU A 10 -0.05 1.06 -16.79
C LEU A 10 0.64 2.38 -17.14
N GLU A 11 1.20 3.08 -16.15
CA GLU A 11 1.96 4.31 -16.38
C GLU A 11 3.25 4.05 -17.17
N GLU A 12 3.98 2.97 -16.85
CA GLU A 12 5.17 2.55 -17.60
C GLU A 12 4.85 2.22 -19.07
N LEU A 13 3.73 1.54 -19.32
CA LEU A 13 3.35 1.09 -20.65
C LEU A 13 2.73 2.21 -21.51
N TYR A 14 1.95 3.09 -20.92
CA TYR A 14 1.06 3.99 -21.66
C TYR A 14 1.17 5.46 -21.29
N GLY A 15 1.93 5.81 -20.26
CA GLY A 15 1.96 7.15 -19.66
C GLY A 15 0.74 7.45 -18.79
N ALA A 16 0.88 8.44 -17.92
CA ALA A 16 -0.07 8.75 -16.85
C ALA A 16 -1.50 9.06 -17.35
N GLU A 17 -1.62 9.85 -18.41
CA GLU A 17 -2.94 10.24 -18.94
C GLU A 17 -3.74 9.04 -19.42
N ARG A 18 -3.12 8.19 -20.25
CA ARG A 18 -3.77 7.01 -20.79
C ARG A 18 -4.03 5.95 -19.72
N ALA A 19 -3.09 5.77 -18.79
CA ALA A 19 -3.25 4.87 -17.65
C ALA A 19 -4.47 5.26 -16.81
N ALA A 20 -4.60 6.55 -16.45
CA ALA A 20 -5.74 7.06 -15.69
C ALA A 20 -7.06 6.87 -16.44
N ARG A 21 -7.08 7.12 -17.76
CA ARG A 21 -8.27 6.89 -18.60
C ARG A 21 -8.68 5.42 -18.63
N LEU A 22 -7.73 4.50 -18.80
CA LEU A 22 -7.99 3.06 -18.82
C LEU A 22 -8.66 2.57 -17.54
N ILE A 23 -8.14 2.97 -16.36
CA ILE A 23 -8.75 2.58 -15.09
C ILE A 23 -10.10 3.29 -14.86
N LYS A 24 -10.25 4.55 -15.32
CA LYS A 24 -11.54 5.25 -15.27
C LYS A 24 -12.61 4.51 -16.04
N ASP A 25 -12.30 4.09 -17.28
CA ASP A 25 -13.21 3.34 -18.15
C ASP A 25 -13.54 1.95 -17.56
N ALA A 26 -12.66 1.41 -16.74
CA ALA A 26 -12.88 0.17 -15.99
C ALA A 26 -13.70 0.38 -14.69
N GLY A 27 -13.97 1.63 -14.33
CA GLY A 27 -14.85 1.99 -13.21
C GLY A 27 -14.15 2.25 -11.90
N PHE A 28 -12.83 2.42 -11.91
CA PHE A 28 -12.08 2.95 -10.77
C PHE A 28 -12.32 4.46 -10.61
N SER A 29 -12.16 4.97 -9.39
CA SER A 29 -12.33 6.39 -9.07
C SER A 29 -11.08 7.02 -8.46
N ALA A 30 -10.12 6.19 -8.06
CA ALA A 30 -8.86 6.63 -7.48
C ALA A 30 -7.69 5.77 -7.98
N CYS A 31 -6.48 6.22 -7.67
CA CYS A 31 -5.25 5.47 -7.91
C CYS A 31 -4.26 5.63 -6.77
N ASP A 32 -3.32 4.68 -6.74
CA ASP A 32 -2.09 4.69 -5.98
C ASP A 32 -0.89 4.89 -6.92
N LEU A 33 0.09 5.69 -6.48
CA LEU A 33 1.30 5.98 -7.24
C LEU A 33 2.56 5.61 -6.46
N PHE A 34 3.48 4.97 -7.13
CA PHE A 34 4.80 4.65 -6.57
C PHE A 34 5.80 5.81 -6.77
N ILE A 35 6.49 6.20 -5.70
CA ILE A 35 7.50 7.26 -5.72
C ILE A 35 8.90 6.62 -5.75
N ASP A 36 9.43 6.38 -6.93
CA ASP A 36 10.65 5.60 -7.20
C ASP A 36 11.97 6.38 -7.00
N LEU A 37 12.11 7.09 -5.88
CA LEU A 37 13.30 7.87 -5.53
C LEU A 37 14.58 7.01 -5.36
N ASP A 38 14.45 5.70 -5.32
CA ASP A 38 15.57 4.75 -5.28
C ASP A 38 16.21 4.49 -6.65
N LYS A 39 15.54 4.87 -7.74
CA LYS A 39 16.09 4.77 -9.10
C LYS A 39 16.85 6.04 -9.46
N SER A 40 18.06 5.89 -10.00
CA SER A 40 18.92 7.04 -10.38
C SER A 40 18.29 7.94 -11.45
N GLU A 41 17.49 7.35 -12.35
CA GLU A 41 16.81 8.03 -13.47
C GLU A 41 15.42 8.57 -13.10
N SER A 42 15.05 8.49 -11.84
CA SER A 42 13.72 8.94 -11.39
C SER A 42 13.50 10.43 -11.65
N ARG A 43 12.33 10.75 -12.22
CA ARG A 43 11.87 12.14 -12.41
C ARG A 43 11.86 12.96 -11.11
N TRP A 44 11.77 12.28 -9.97
CA TRP A 44 11.74 12.90 -8.66
C TRP A 44 13.09 13.46 -8.20
N HIS A 45 14.20 13.12 -8.88
CA HIS A 45 15.51 13.74 -8.63
C HIS A 45 15.65 15.12 -9.27
N SER A 46 14.78 15.49 -10.20
CA SER A 46 14.76 16.83 -10.80
C SER A 46 14.64 17.92 -9.73
N PRO A 47 15.30 19.07 -9.88
CA PRO A 47 15.06 20.24 -9.04
C PRO A 47 13.61 20.75 -9.15
N ASP A 48 12.95 20.47 -10.27
CA ASP A 48 11.56 20.87 -10.55
C ASP A 48 10.53 19.83 -10.11
N TYR A 49 10.89 18.88 -9.24
CA TYR A 49 10.02 17.77 -8.82
C TYR A 49 8.64 18.22 -8.29
N LYS A 50 8.55 19.40 -7.66
CA LYS A 50 7.27 19.96 -7.19
C LYS A 50 6.33 20.29 -8.35
N LYS A 51 6.87 20.92 -9.39
CA LYS A 51 6.11 21.19 -10.62
C LYS A 51 5.72 19.90 -11.32
N ILE A 52 6.64 18.94 -11.42
CA ILE A 52 6.38 17.62 -11.99
C ILE A 52 5.24 16.91 -11.26
N ALA A 53 5.23 16.95 -9.92
CA ALA A 53 4.16 16.38 -9.12
C ALA A 53 2.80 17.08 -9.35
N ALA A 54 2.80 18.41 -9.39
CA ALA A 54 1.58 19.18 -9.66
C ALA A 54 1.03 18.92 -11.07
N ASP A 55 1.88 18.89 -12.09
CA ASP A 55 1.51 18.59 -13.47
C ASP A 55 0.97 17.15 -13.62
N LEU A 56 1.62 16.17 -12.97
CA LEU A 56 1.16 14.78 -12.96
C LEU A 56 -0.21 14.64 -12.30
N ARG A 57 -0.40 15.29 -11.15
CA ARG A 57 -1.69 15.36 -10.48
C ARG A 57 -2.76 15.93 -11.40
N ALA A 58 -2.51 17.08 -12.01
CA ALA A 58 -3.47 17.73 -12.93
C ALA A 58 -3.82 16.80 -14.11
N THR A 59 -2.82 16.09 -14.65
CA THR A 59 -3.00 15.13 -15.75
C THR A 59 -3.94 13.99 -15.34
N ILE A 60 -3.70 13.35 -14.20
CA ILE A 60 -4.49 12.22 -13.73
C ILE A 60 -5.90 12.69 -13.33
N GLU A 61 -6.02 13.80 -12.59
CA GLU A 61 -7.31 14.34 -12.16
C GLU A 61 -8.16 14.81 -13.35
N SER A 62 -7.55 15.27 -14.46
CA SER A 62 -8.27 15.63 -15.69
C SER A 62 -9.02 14.45 -16.32
N GLN A 63 -8.58 13.21 -16.05
CA GLN A 63 -9.25 11.98 -16.47
C GLN A 63 -10.33 11.53 -15.47
N GLY A 64 -10.58 12.28 -14.39
CA GLY A 64 -11.58 11.98 -13.36
C GLY A 64 -11.13 10.89 -12.37
N ILE A 65 -9.82 10.70 -12.20
CA ILE A 65 -9.19 9.83 -11.21
C ILE A 65 -8.55 10.68 -10.11
N LYS A 66 -8.75 10.34 -8.85
CA LYS A 66 -8.11 10.98 -7.70
C LYS A 66 -6.85 10.21 -7.32
N ILE A 67 -5.79 10.91 -6.94
CA ILE A 67 -4.64 10.27 -6.31
C ILE A 67 -4.88 10.29 -4.80
N LYS A 68 -5.06 9.14 -4.18
CA LYS A 68 -5.43 9.07 -2.76
C LYS A 68 -4.39 8.39 -1.89
N GLN A 69 -3.61 7.51 -2.47
CA GLN A 69 -2.53 6.79 -1.85
C GLN A 69 -1.26 6.93 -2.69
N THR A 70 -0.12 6.85 -2.05
CA THR A 70 1.18 6.71 -2.69
C THR A 70 2.01 5.70 -1.93
N HIS A 71 3.02 5.16 -2.59
CA HIS A 71 3.96 4.24 -1.99
C HIS A 71 5.38 4.83 -2.03
N ALA A 72 6.08 4.76 -0.90
CA ALA A 72 7.49 5.14 -0.80
C ALA A 72 8.40 4.07 -1.45
N PRO A 73 9.65 4.41 -1.80
CA PRO A 73 10.60 3.44 -2.33
C PRO A 73 10.79 2.21 -1.43
N PHE A 74 10.97 1.02 -2.04
CA PHE A 74 11.12 -0.25 -1.29
C PHE A 74 12.53 -0.51 -0.77
N ARG A 75 13.55 0.09 -1.38
CA ARG A 75 14.94 -0.26 -1.09
C ARG A 75 15.53 0.57 0.02
N PHE A 76 15.38 0.06 1.21
CA PHE A 76 16.07 0.62 2.35
C PHE A 76 17.00 -0.41 2.95
N SER A 77 18.30 -0.22 2.74
CA SER A 77 19.22 -0.87 3.63
C SER A 77 19.06 -0.18 4.98
N ALA A 78 18.52 -0.86 5.92
CA ALA A 78 18.31 -0.39 7.26
C ALA A 78 19.60 -0.02 8.00
N ASN A 79 20.74 -0.44 7.49
CA ASN A 79 22.03 0.03 7.98
C ASN A 79 22.32 1.51 7.67
N ARG A 80 21.43 2.17 6.92
CA ARG A 80 21.61 3.58 6.51
C ARG A 80 20.39 4.46 6.83
N TRP A 81 19.42 3.93 7.58
CA TRP A 81 18.19 4.63 7.90
C TRP A 81 18.40 5.94 8.69
N ASP A 82 19.45 6.02 9.47
CA ASP A 82 19.86 7.18 10.26
C ASP A 82 20.77 8.15 9.48
N GLU A 83 21.24 7.77 8.29
CA GLU A 83 22.02 8.67 7.45
C GLU A 83 21.12 9.85 7.00
N PRO A 84 21.57 11.10 7.18
CA PRO A 84 20.74 12.28 6.91
C PRO A 84 20.19 12.32 5.48
N ASP A 85 20.98 11.84 4.51
CA ASP A 85 20.56 11.85 3.10
C ASP A 85 19.52 10.77 2.80
N HIS A 86 19.59 9.62 3.47
CA HIS A 86 18.61 8.57 3.36
C HIS A 86 17.26 9.02 3.93
N PHE A 87 17.26 9.55 5.15
CA PHE A 87 16.05 10.07 5.77
C PHE A 87 15.41 11.21 4.96
N LYS A 88 16.21 12.07 4.34
CA LYS A 88 15.74 13.14 3.44
C LYS A 88 14.94 12.61 2.25
N LEU A 89 15.23 11.41 1.74
CA LEU A 89 14.45 10.81 0.66
C LEU A 89 13.00 10.53 1.10
N PHE A 90 12.80 10.08 2.34
CA PHE A 90 11.45 9.87 2.88
C PHE A 90 10.71 11.18 3.08
N VAL A 91 11.38 12.17 3.66
CA VAL A 91 10.80 13.51 3.81
C VAL A 91 10.38 14.07 2.45
N LYS A 92 11.22 13.90 1.43
CA LYS A 92 10.90 14.30 0.06
C LYS A 92 9.76 13.48 -0.53
N THR A 93 9.69 12.18 -0.24
CA THR A 93 8.58 11.33 -0.65
C THR A 93 7.25 11.82 -0.07
N LEU A 94 7.21 12.17 1.22
CA LEU A 94 6.01 12.72 1.87
C LEU A 94 5.59 14.05 1.23
N GLU A 95 6.53 14.92 0.93
CA GLU A 95 6.25 16.20 0.25
C GLU A 95 5.67 15.98 -1.15
N ILE A 96 6.28 15.10 -1.96
CA ILE A 96 5.77 14.73 -3.28
C ILE A 96 4.35 14.16 -3.18
N SER A 97 4.14 13.23 -2.26
CA SER A 97 2.84 12.58 -2.03
C SER A 97 1.75 13.58 -1.66
N SER A 98 2.08 14.56 -0.83
CA SER A 98 1.17 15.66 -0.47
C SER A 98 0.82 16.53 -1.68
N ILE A 99 1.80 16.90 -2.52
CA ILE A 99 1.56 17.69 -3.74
C ILE A 99 0.69 16.91 -4.72
N LEU A 100 0.91 15.60 -4.85
CA LEU A 100 0.08 14.69 -5.65
C LEU A 100 -1.37 14.61 -5.13
N GLY A 101 -1.63 15.00 -3.88
CA GLY A 101 -2.98 15.01 -3.28
C GLY A 101 -3.30 13.74 -2.49
N ALA A 102 -2.34 12.85 -2.31
CA ALA A 102 -2.50 11.65 -1.51
C ALA A 102 -2.82 12.00 -0.04
N LYS A 103 -3.57 11.10 0.62
CA LYS A 103 -3.89 11.20 2.05
C LYS A 103 -3.00 10.29 2.89
N VAL A 104 -2.54 9.19 2.30
CA VAL A 104 -1.65 8.22 2.92
C VAL A 104 -0.48 7.96 1.97
N CYS A 105 0.73 7.99 2.51
CA CYS A 105 1.93 7.45 1.88
C CYS A 105 2.31 6.16 2.60
N VAL A 106 2.27 5.03 1.91
CA VAL A 106 2.70 3.75 2.49
C VAL A 106 4.21 3.75 2.57
N VAL A 107 4.74 3.43 3.74
CA VAL A 107 6.18 3.38 4.04
C VAL A 107 6.47 2.07 4.75
N HIS A 108 7.21 1.20 4.10
CA HIS A 108 7.61 -0.08 4.68
C HIS A 108 8.40 0.10 5.98
N PRO A 109 8.25 -0.80 6.93
CA PRO A 109 9.18 -0.92 8.05
C PRO A 109 10.61 -1.18 7.56
N LEU A 110 11.58 -0.77 8.35
CA LEU A 110 12.99 -1.00 8.06
C LEU A 110 13.33 -2.49 8.23
N HIS A 111 13.85 -3.08 7.16
CA HIS A 111 14.29 -4.48 7.12
C HIS A 111 15.81 -4.57 7.07
N HIS A 112 16.49 -4.70 8.17
CA HIS A 112 17.96 -4.67 8.17
C HIS A 112 18.62 -5.97 8.59
N MET A 113 17.87 -6.87 9.19
CA MET A 113 18.35 -8.16 9.64
C MET A 113 17.25 -9.22 9.58
N GLU A 114 17.58 -10.45 9.92
CA GLU A 114 16.59 -11.51 10.06
C GLU A 114 15.67 -11.18 11.24
N TYR A 115 14.35 -11.21 10.99
CA TYR A 115 13.36 -10.79 11.98
C TYR A 115 13.34 -11.74 13.18
N MET A 116 13.30 -13.05 12.93
CA MET A 116 13.22 -14.05 13.98
C MET A 116 14.44 -14.01 14.90
N GLY A 117 14.19 -13.77 16.18
CA GLY A 117 15.21 -13.60 17.22
C GLY A 117 15.73 -12.17 17.40
N HIS A 118 15.21 -11.21 16.62
CA HIS A 118 15.58 -9.78 16.73
C HIS A 118 14.35 -8.87 16.81
N GLU A 119 13.17 -9.44 17.07
CA GLU A 119 11.87 -8.79 17.02
C GLU A 119 11.81 -7.47 17.79
N GLU A 120 12.25 -7.49 19.05
CA GLU A 120 12.23 -6.29 19.93
C GLU A 120 13.19 -5.19 19.47
N GLY A 121 14.35 -5.57 18.92
CA GLY A 121 15.30 -4.60 18.37
C GLY A 121 14.78 -3.92 17.11
N ILE A 122 14.19 -4.71 16.22
CA ILE A 122 13.55 -4.23 14.99
C ILE A 122 12.34 -3.35 15.33
N TYR A 123 11.54 -3.78 16.31
CA TYR A 123 10.42 -3.02 16.81
C TYR A 123 10.84 -1.63 17.33
N ALA A 124 11.82 -1.58 18.24
CA ALA A 124 12.29 -0.32 18.80
C ALA A 124 12.82 0.64 17.72
N LEU A 125 13.58 0.10 16.76
CA LEU A 125 14.12 0.85 15.63
C LEU A 125 13.00 1.47 14.77
N ASN A 126 12.00 0.67 14.41
CA ASN A 126 10.90 1.13 13.55
C ASN A 126 9.98 2.12 14.24
N VAL A 127 9.68 1.92 15.53
CA VAL A 127 8.89 2.90 16.30
C VAL A 127 9.62 4.26 16.33
N GLU A 128 10.93 4.29 16.57
CA GLU A 128 11.72 5.52 16.50
C GLU A 128 11.71 6.13 15.10
N TYR A 129 11.88 5.30 14.08
CA TYR A 129 11.86 5.73 12.69
C TYR A 129 10.54 6.42 12.31
N TYR A 130 9.39 5.81 12.61
CA TYR A 130 8.11 6.41 12.34
C TYR A 130 7.86 7.68 13.16
N LYS A 131 8.25 7.72 14.43
CA LYS A 131 8.18 8.94 15.25
C LYS A 131 8.96 10.11 14.63
N ARG A 132 10.10 9.85 14.00
CA ARG A 132 10.87 10.88 13.30
C ARG A 132 10.19 11.42 12.07
N LEU A 133 9.28 10.66 11.44
CA LEU A 133 8.49 11.12 10.29
C LEU A 133 7.31 12.01 10.69
N VAL A 134 6.78 11.86 11.91
CA VAL A 134 5.57 12.58 12.38
C VAL A 134 5.62 14.09 12.15
N PRO A 135 6.70 14.83 12.47
CA PRO A 135 6.74 16.29 12.24
C PRO A 135 6.59 16.66 10.76
N TYR A 136 7.06 15.82 9.85
CA TYR A 136 6.94 16.04 8.40
C TYR A 136 5.55 15.64 7.89
N CYS A 137 4.94 14.62 8.49
CA CYS A 137 3.55 14.28 8.22
C CYS A 137 2.61 15.44 8.56
N ASP A 138 2.79 16.06 9.72
CA ASP A 138 2.07 17.26 10.13
C ASP A 138 2.34 18.43 9.17
N GLN A 139 3.61 18.71 8.87
CA GLN A 139 4.01 19.78 7.95
C GLN A 139 3.35 19.66 6.58
N PHE A 140 3.23 18.47 6.05
CA PHE A 140 2.72 18.21 4.71
C PHE A 140 1.22 17.82 4.68
N GLY A 141 0.60 17.60 5.83
CA GLY A 141 -0.81 17.20 5.95
C GLY A 141 -1.08 15.81 5.36
N ILE A 142 -0.14 14.87 5.53
CA ILE A 142 -0.20 13.51 4.99
C ILE A 142 0.03 12.47 6.09
N LYS A 143 -0.61 11.31 6.00
CA LYS A 143 -0.37 10.19 6.91
C LYS A 143 0.65 9.21 6.34
N VAL A 144 1.40 8.55 7.21
CA VAL A 144 2.22 7.38 6.88
C VAL A 144 1.44 6.12 7.18
N GLY A 145 1.28 5.26 6.18
CA GLY A 145 0.75 3.90 6.35
C GLY A 145 1.89 2.93 6.61
N VAL A 146 1.90 2.32 7.80
CA VAL A 146 2.81 1.20 8.13
C VAL A 146 2.20 -0.06 7.54
N GLU A 147 2.99 -0.83 6.80
CA GLU A 147 2.54 -2.05 6.15
C GLU A 147 3.00 -3.30 6.90
N ASN A 148 2.17 -4.34 6.92
CA ASN A 148 2.54 -5.67 7.42
C ASN A 148 3.38 -6.42 6.41
N MET A 149 4.52 -6.92 6.84
CA MET A 149 5.57 -7.46 5.97
C MET A 149 5.79 -8.95 6.15
N TRP A 150 6.54 -9.50 5.23
CA TRP A 150 7.12 -10.84 5.28
C TRP A 150 8.58 -10.81 4.82
N GLN A 151 9.37 -11.81 5.19
CA GLN A 151 10.73 -11.94 4.67
C GLN A 151 11.05 -13.37 4.24
N ARG A 152 12.12 -13.51 3.46
CA ARG A 152 12.69 -14.85 3.17
C ARG A 152 13.76 -15.19 4.20
N HIS A 153 13.59 -16.33 4.84
CA HIS A 153 14.64 -16.90 5.68
C HIS A 153 15.91 -17.12 4.86
N LYS A 154 17.00 -16.48 5.24
CA LYS A 154 18.24 -16.39 4.43
C LYS A 154 18.83 -17.76 4.06
N ILE A 155 18.70 -18.77 4.95
CA ILE A 155 19.28 -20.11 4.74
C ILE A 155 18.28 -21.03 4.05
N ARG A 156 17.02 -21.03 4.48
CA ARG A 156 16.00 -21.98 4.01
C ARG A 156 15.29 -21.53 2.73
N GLY A 157 15.32 -20.23 2.44
CA GLY A 157 14.59 -19.63 1.32
C GLY A 157 13.05 -19.63 1.47
N THR A 158 12.55 -20.13 2.59
CA THR A 158 11.11 -20.12 2.90
C THR A 158 10.67 -18.75 3.35
N ILE A 159 9.38 -18.46 3.17
CA ILE A 159 8.78 -17.26 3.73
C ILE A 159 8.68 -17.41 5.25
N SER A 160 8.93 -16.33 5.98
CA SER A 160 8.88 -16.25 7.43
C SER A 160 8.26 -14.92 7.88
N PHE A 161 7.98 -14.83 9.17
CA PHE A 161 7.49 -13.61 9.80
C PHE A 161 8.46 -12.44 9.62
N ASP A 162 7.88 -11.25 9.58
CA ASP A 162 8.58 -9.97 9.63
C ASP A 162 7.71 -8.94 10.39
N THR A 163 8.11 -7.69 10.37
CA THR A 163 7.46 -6.58 11.07
C THR A 163 5.98 -6.50 10.73
N CYS A 164 5.15 -6.35 11.76
CA CYS A 164 3.69 -6.25 11.66
C CYS A 164 2.99 -7.49 11.07
N SER A 165 3.66 -8.64 11.02
CA SER A 165 3.11 -9.87 10.46
C SER A 165 2.19 -10.64 11.42
N THR A 166 1.97 -10.18 12.64
CA THR A 166 0.98 -10.73 13.59
C THR A 166 0.04 -9.64 14.11
N VAL A 167 -1.18 -10.02 14.45
CA VAL A 167 -2.18 -9.07 14.97
C VAL A 167 -1.68 -8.30 16.20
N PRO A 168 -1.16 -8.94 17.26
CA PRO A 168 -0.74 -8.20 18.46
C PRO A 168 0.40 -7.22 18.16
N GLU A 169 1.32 -7.61 17.29
CA GLU A 169 2.46 -6.79 16.93
C GLU A 169 2.02 -5.58 16.12
N PHE A 170 1.18 -5.75 15.12
CA PHE A 170 0.74 -4.62 14.28
C PHE A 170 0.00 -3.57 15.09
N VAL A 171 -0.93 -3.98 15.96
CA VAL A 171 -1.60 -3.07 16.89
C VAL A 171 -0.58 -2.36 17.78
N ARG A 172 0.37 -3.11 18.37
CA ARG A 172 1.43 -2.57 19.22
C ARG A 172 2.27 -1.50 18.51
N TYR A 173 2.61 -1.71 17.23
CA TYR A 173 3.37 -0.73 16.45
C TYR A 173 2.63 0.60 16.33
N ILE A 174 1.38 0.56 15.86
CA ILE A 174 0.60 1.78 15.66
C ILE A 174 0.40 2.52 16.99
N ASP A 175 0.02 1.81 18.06
CA ASP A 175 -0.21 2.41 19.37
C ASP A 175 1.06 2.99 19.99
N SER A 176 2.22 2.39 19.74
CA SER A 176 3.49 2.86 20.32
C SER A 176 4.08 4.10 19.65
N VAL A 177 3.72 4.35 18.39
CA VAL A 177 4.08 5.62 17.76
C VAL A 177 3.23 6.75 18.34
N ASP A 178 1.99 6.46 18.72
CA ASP A 178 1.07 7.37 19.40
C ASP A 178 0.89 8.71 18.64
N SER A 179 0.48 8.60 17.37
CA SER A 179 0.28 9.75 16.49
C SER A 179 -0.82 9.49 15.48
N GLU A 180 -1.72 10.46 15.29
CA GLU A 180 -2.76 10.41 14.26
C GLU A 180 -2.20 10.36 12.83
N TYR A 181 -0.93 10.70 12.64
CA TYR A 181 -0.25 10.69 11.35
C TYR A 181 0.34 9.32 10.98
N VAL A 182 0.39 8.37 11.90
CA VAL A 182 0.91 7.02 11.63
C VAL A 182 -0.22 6.01 11.80
N VAL A 183 -0.58 5.38 10.69
CA VAL A 183 -1.75 4.50 10.58
C VAL A 183 -1.34 3.16 9.98
N ALA A 184 -2.21 2.17 10.04
CA ALA A 184 -1.97 0.88 9.40
C ALA A 184 -2.38 0.93 7.92
N CYS A 185 -1.53 0.37 7.07
CA CYS A 185 -1.84 -0.13 5.75
C CYS A 185 -1.84 -1.66 5.82
N LEU A 186 -2.99 -2.29 5.67
CA LEU A 186 -3.05 -3.74 5.65
C LEU A 186 -2.89 -4.26 4.23
N ASP A 187 -1.80 -4.97 3.99
CA ASP A 187 -1.67 -5.83 2.83
C ASP A 187 -2.34 -7.17 3.11
N THR A 188 -3.38 -7.47 2.33
CA THR A 188 -4.23 -8.65 2.53
C THR A 188 -3.51 -9.94 2.17
N GLY A 189 -2.66 -9.91 1.17
CA GLY A 189 -1.92 -11.07 0.71
C GLY A 189 -0.75 -11.43 1.62
N HIS A 190 -0.08 -10.45 2.22
CA HIS A 190 1.05 -10.67 3.12
C HIS A 190 0.67 -11.45 4.38
N VAL A 191 -0.57 -11.30 4.87
CA VAL A 191 -1.01 -11.92 6.13
C VAL A 191 -0.79 -13.43 6.16
N MET A 192 -1.11 -14.13 5.07
CA MET A 192 -1.10 -15.60 5.05
C MET A 192 0.24 -16.21 4.63
N LEU A 193 1.19 -15.39 4.18
CA LEU A 193 2.46 -15.88 3.63
C LEU A 193 3.38 -16.54 4.68
N PRO A 194 3.50 -16.04 5.93
CA PRO A 194 4.38 -16.66 6.93
C PRO A 194 3.73 -17.82 7.69
N ASP A 195 2.77 -18.56 7.11
CA ASP A 195 2.00 -19.61 7.79
C ASP A 195 1.31 -19.09 9.07
N ASN A 196 0.73 -17.91 8.97
CA ASN A 196 0.07 -17.23 10.07
C ASN A 196 -1.23 -17.95 10.46
N ARG A 197 -1.53 -17.96 11.75
CA ARG A 197 -2.83 -18.45 12.26
C ARG A 197 -3.92 -17.40 12.11
N ASP A 198 -3.53 -16.12 12.25
CA ASP A 198 -4.42 -14.99 12.06
C ASP A 198 -4.71 -14.79 10.58
N LYS A 199 -5.95 -14.45 10.26
CA LYS A 199 -6.42 -14.20 8.89
C LYS A 199 -6.55 -12.69 8.64
N PRO A 200 -6.63 -12.25 7.40
CA PRO A 200 -6.83 -10.82 7.11
C PRO A 200 -7.99 -10.18 7.87
N ALA A 201 -9.11 -10.90 8.05
CA ALA A 201 -10.25 -10.43 8.83
C ALA A 201 -9.94 -10.22 10.32
N ASP A 202 -9.05 -11.02 10.91
CA ASP A 202 -8.62 -10.85 12.30
C ASP A 202 -7.78 -9.59 12.47
N PHE A 203 -6.88 -9.31 11.52
CA PHE A 203 -6.13 -8.04 11.46
C PHE A 203 -7.05 -6.84 11.34
N ILE A 204 -8.02 -6.89 10.41
CA ILE A 204 -8.98 -5.82 10.18
C ILE A 204 -9.74 -5.49 11.47
N ARG A 205 -10.29 -6.50 12.14
CA ARG A 205 -11.05 -6.30 13.38
C ARG A 205 -10.19 -5.77 14.52
N ALA A 206 -8.96 -6.25 14.66
CA ALA A 206 -8.06 -5.84 15.73
C ALA A 206 -7.51 -4.43 15.52
N LEU A 207 -7.18 -4.05 14.29
CA LEU A 207 -6.79 -2.68 13.95
C LEU A 207 -7.96 -1.72 14.14
N GLY A 208 -9.17 -2.14 13.76
CA GLY A 208 -10.38 -1.35 13.91
C GLY A 208 -10.40 -0.09 13.04
N HIS A 209 -11.47 0.71 13.23
CA HIS A 209 -11.72 1.93 12.49
C HIS A 209 -10.56 2.93 12.58
N ASP A 210 -10.03 3.13 13.79
CA ASP A 210 -9.10 4.25 14.03
C ASP A 210 -7.69 4.01 13.47
N ARG A 211 -7.21 2.77 13.52
CA ARG A 211 -5.86 2.42 13.08
C ARG A 211 -5.76 2.09 11.60
N LEU A 212 -6.74 1.36 11.05
CA LEU A 212 -6.73 0.93 9.65
C LEU A 212 -7.24 2.04 8.73
N LYS A 213 -6.37 2.64 7.95
CA LYS A 213 -6.71 3.75 7.04
C LYS A 213 -6.31 3.51 5.59
N SER A 214 -5.59 2.44 5.32
CA SER A 214 -5.08 2.11 3.99
C SER A 214 -5.08 0.60 3.77
N LEU A 215 -5.21 0.18 2.52
CA LEU A 215 -5.15 -1.22 2.10
C LEU A 215 -4.24 -1.37 0.89
N HIS A 216 -3.52 -2.50 0.86
CA HIS A 216 -3.03 -3.14 -0.35
C HIS A 216 -3.82 -4.43 -0.56
N VAL A 217 -4.60 -4.45 -1.63
CA VAL A 217 -5.54 -5.53 -1.90
C VAL A 217 -5.01 -6.40 -3.00
N HIS A 218 -4.64 -7.61 -2.67
CA HIS A 218 -4.33 -8.68 -3.60
C HIS A 218 -4.58 -10.05 -2.98
N ASP A 219 -4.59 -11.07 -3.81
CA ASP A 219 -4.78 -12.47 -3.44
C ASP A 219 -3.52 -13.29 -3.75
N ASN A 220 -3.38 -14.46 -3.14
CA ASN A 220 -2.28 -15.39 -3.41
C ASN A 220 -2.65 -16.84 -3.06
N ASP A 221 -1.68 -17.74 -3.22
CA ASP A 221 -1.82 -19.18 -2.95
C ASP A 221 -1.32 -19.60 -1.55
N TYR A 222 -0.97 -18.66 -0.66
CA TYR A 222 -0.30 -18.82 0.63
C TYR A 222 1.17 -19.31 0.54
N LYS A 223 1.77 -19.24 -0.65
CA LYS A 223 3.14 -19.73 -0.88
C LYS A 223 4.04 -18.70 -1.52
N SER A 224 3.45 -17.80 -2.27
CA SER A 224 4.15 -16.75 -2.98
C SER A 224 3.41 -15.43 -2.85
N ASP A 225 4.17 -14.36 -2.84
CA ASP A 225 3.66 -13.00 -2.92
C ASP A 225 3.29 -12.71 -4.38
N ALA A 226 2.10 -13.21 -4.76
CA ALA A 226 1.71 -13.34 -6.15
C ALA A 226 1.01 -12.09 -6.71
N HIS A 227 0.51 -11.22 -5.84
CA HIS A 227 -0.26 -10.02 -6.20
C HIS A 227 -1.35 -10.29 -7.24
N TRP A 228 -2.07 -11.42 -7.06
CA TRP A 228 -3.23 -11.74 -7.89
C TRP A 228 -4.43 -10.89 -7.50
N GLN A 229 -5.34 -10.73 -8.42
CA GLN A 229 -6.61 -10.10 -8.09
C GLN A 229 -7.47 -10.99 -7.16
N PRO A 230 -8.37 -10.40 -6.37
CA PRO A 230 -9.32 -11.14 -5.53
C PRO A 230 -10.05 -12.26 -6.28
N TYR A 231 -10.31 -13.35 -5.61
CA TYR A 231 -10.92 -14.60 -6.11
C TYR A 231 -10.04 -15.43 -7.07
N HIS A 232 -8.80 -15.05 -7.33
CA HIS A 232 -7.86 -15.88 -8.09
C HIS A 232 -6.93 -16.71 -7.18
N GLY A 233 -6.88 -16.41 -5.91
CA GLY A 233 -6.12 -17.11 -4.89
C GLY A 233 -7.01 -17.82 -3.87
N LYS A 234 -6.61 -17.74 -2.61
CA LYS A 234 -7.21 -18.52 -1.51
C LYS A 234 -7.76 -17.68 -0.37
N LEU A 235 -7.68 -16.35 -0.46
CA LEU A 235 -8.20 -15.48 0.60
C LEU A 235 -9.73 -15.53 0.65
N ASP A 236 -10.28 -15.49 1.86
CA ASP A 236 -11.73 -15.46 2.10
C ASP A 236 -12.25 -14.02 1.96
N TRP A 237 -12.58 -13.64 0.73
CA TRP A 237 -13.06 -12.28 0.42
C TRP A 237 -14.40 -11.94 1.04
N ALA A 238 -15.24 -12.93 1.32
CA ALA A 238 -16.51 -12.69 2.02
C ALA A 238 -16.27 -12.26 3.47
N GLU A 239 -15.34 -12.94 4.15
CA GLU A 239 -14.99 -12.62 5.53
C GLU A 239 -14.17 -11.32 5.62
N ILE A 240 -13.29 -11.04 4.65
CA ILE A 240 -12.57 -9.76 4.55
C ILE A 240 -13.56 -8.60 4.36
N ALA A 241 -14.49 -8.71 3.41
CA ALA A 241 -15.48 -7.67 3.18
C ALA A 241 -16.37 -7.43 4.42
N LYS A 242 -16.80 -8.51 5.08
CA LYS A 242 -17.57 -8.42 6.32
C LYS A 242 -16.78 -7.69 7.40
N ALA A 243 -15.53 -8.05 7.64
CA ALA A 243 -14.69 -7.40 8.66
C ALA A 243 -14.48 -5.91 8.38
N LEU A 244 -14.25 -5.52 7.11
CA LEU A 244 -14.13 -4.11 6.72
C LEU A 244 -15.43 -3.35 6.96
N GLY A 245 -16.58 -3.96 6.69
CA GLY A 245 -17.88 -3.37 7.00
C GLY A 245 -18.09 -3.20 8.50
N GLU A 246 -17.84 -4.26 9.31
CA GLU A 246 -17.99 -4.26 10.76
C GLU A 246 -17.22 -3.14 11.46
N ILE A 247 -16.01 -2.80 10.98
CA ILE A 247 -15.20 -1.70 11.55
C ILE A 247 -15.54 -0.33 10.96
N ASP A 248 -16.51 -0.24 10.05
CA ASP A 248 -16.83 0.96 9.29
C ASP A 248 -15.60 1.58 8.60
N TYR A 249 -14.86 0.76 7.86
CA TYR A 249 -13.65 1.20 7.16
C TYR A 249 -13.94 2.31 6.17
N GLU A 250 -13.23 3.45 6.29
CA GLU A 250 -13.43 4.66 5.47
C GLU A 250 -12.34 4.91 4.43
N GLY A 251 -11.27 4.12 4.43
CA GLY A 251 -10.21 4.22 3.41
C GLY A 251 -10.67 3.75 2.04
N ASP A 252 -9.75 3.70 1.08
CA ASP A 252 -10.02 3.23 -0.27
C ASP A 252 -9.78 1.72 -0.38
N PHE A 253 -10.50 1.07 -1.29
CA PHE A 253 -10.24 -0.30 -1.69
C PHE A 253 -9.19 -0.29 -2.79
N THR A 254 -7.91 -0.35 -2.40
CA THR A 254 -6.77 -0.11 -3.28
C THR A 254 -6.15 -1.42 -3.74
N TYR A 255 -6.29 -1.74 -5.01
CA TYR A 255 -5.61 -2.86 -5.63
C TYR A 255 -4.10 -2.61 -5.75
N GLU A 256 -3.31 -3.53 -5.23
CA GLU A 256 -1.89 -3.66 -5.51
C GLU A 256 -1.64 -4.96 -6.31
N ILE A 257 -2.09 -4.96 -7.54
CA ILE A 257 -1.97 -6.08 -8.45
C ILE A 257 -0.76 -5.85 -9.36
N HIS A 258 0.29 -6.61 -9.14
CA HIS A 258 1.47 -6.64 -10.01
C HIS A 258 1.31 -7.71 -11.10
N ASP A 259 0.12 -7.77 -11.67
CA ASP A 259 -0.24 -8.86 -12.56
C ASP A 259 0.62 -8.84 -13.83
N ASN A 260 1.48 -9.83 -13.95
CA ASN A 260 2.17 -10.13 -15.20
C ASN A 260 1.19 -10.32 -16.36
N LEU A 261 -0.09 -10.58 -16.06
CA LEU A 261 -1.13 -10.67 -17.07
C LEU A 261 -1.23 -9.37 -17.87
N ILE A 262 -1.32 -8.21 -17.21
CA ILE A 262 -1.41 -6.91 -17.90
C ILE A 262 -0.18 -6.68 -18.80
N ARG A 263 1.03 -6.99 -18.33
CA ARG A 263 2.24 -6.85 -19.15
C ARG A 263 2.29 -7.78 -20.37
N ASN A 264 1.67 -8.95 -20.26
CA ASN A 264 1.71 -10.00 -21.28
C ASN A 264 0.46 -10.03 -22.17
N LEU A 265 -0.60 -9.30 -21.81
CA LEU A 265 -1.80 -9.23 -22.65
C LEU A 265 -1.55 -8.40 -23.91
N PRO A 266 -2.12 -8.83 -25.06
CA PRO A 266 -2.27 -7.94 -26.20
C PRO A 266 -3.00 -6.66 -25.78
N GLU A 267 -2.54 -5.51 -26.27
CA GLU A 267 -3.10 -4.19 -25.94
C GLU A 267 -4.63 -4.13 -26.10
N ALA A 268 -5.15 -4.78 -27.13
CA ALA A 268 -6.60 -4.83 -27.40
C ALA A 268 -7.43 -5.47 -26.26
N LEU A 269 -6.83 -6.26 -25.37
CA LEU A 269 -7.52 -6.95 -24.28
C LEU A 269 -7.34 -6.26 -22.91
N ILE A 270 -6.45 -5.29 -22.80
CA ILE A 270 -6.15 -4.61 -21.53
C ILE A 270 -7.41 -3.97 -20.93
N GLY A 271 -8.18 -3.25 -21.75
CA GLY A 271 -9.42 -2.60 -21.29
C GLY A 271 -10.45 -3.58 -20.72
N ASP A 272 -10.58 -4.76 -21.31
CA ASP A 272 -11.54 -5.76 -20.85
C ASP A 272 -11.06 -6.46 -19.57
N ALA A 273 -9.74 -6.71 -19.44
CA ALA A 273 -9.16 -7.20 -18.20
C ALA A 273 -9.37 -6.21 -17.05
N LEU A 274 -9.12 -4.94 -17.26
CA LEU A 274 -9.32 -3.90 -16.24
C LEU A 274 -10.79 -3.75 -15.86
N LYS A 275 -11.75 -3.85 -16.80
CA LYS A 275 -13.18 -3.86 -16.48
C LYS A 275 -13.58 -5.04 -15.61
N TYR A 276 -12.97 -6.22 -15.85
CA TYR A 276 -13.20 -7.38 -15.00
C TYR A 276 -12.69 -7.12 -13.58
N TYR A 277 -11.50 -6.53 -13.41
CA TYR A 277 -10.96 -6.14 -12.10
C TYR A 277 -11.86 -5.12 -11.39
N GLY A 278 -12.31 -4.10 -12.12
CA GLY A 278 -13.23 -3.10 -11.59
C GLY A 278 -14.58 -3.69 -11.18
N ALA A 279 -15.09 -4.69 -11.89
CA ALA A 279 -16.33 -5.39 -11.53
C ALA A 279 -16.18 -6.18 -10.23
N ILE A 280 -15.06 -6.89 -10.04
CA ILE A 280 -14.75 -7.59 -8.79
C ILE A 280 -14.66 -6.61 -7.62
N ALA A 281 -13.91 -5.51 -7.78
CA ALA A 281 -13.77 -4.50 -6.74
C ALA A 281 -15.13 -3.91 -6.32
N LYS A 282 -15.99 -3.57 -7.29
CA LYS A 282 -17.35 -3.09 -7.01
C LYS A 282 -18.19 -4.10 -6.25
N TYR A 283 -18.09 -5.38 -6.62
CA TYR A 283 -18.79 -6.44 -5.91
C TYR A 283 -18.33 -6.53 -4.45
N ILE A 284 -17.01 -6.55 -4.19
CA ILE A 284 -16.49 -6.62 -2.82
C ILE A 284 -16.89 -5.38 -2.02
N VAL A 285 -16.78 -4.17 -2.61
CA VAL A 285 -17.20 -2.93 -1.95
C VAL A 285 -18.69 -2.96 -1.60
N SER A 286 -19.56 -3.51 -2.46
CA SER A 286 -20.98 -3.66 -2.12
C SER A 286 -21.19 -4.58 -0.91
N GLN A 287 -20.38 -5.66 -0.77
CA GLN A 287 -20.44 -6.53 0.40
C GLN A 287 -19.93 -5.83 1.67
N ILE A 288 -18.92 -4.94 1.55
CA ILE A 288 -18.46 -4.11 2.67
C ILE A 288 -19.60 -3.19 3.13
N ASP A 289 -20.25 -2.49 2.20
CA ASP A 289 -21.32 -1.54 2.51
C ASP A 289 -22.55 -2.24 3.14
N ASP A 290 -22.88 -3.46 2.70
CA ASP A 290 -23.96 -4.28 3.30
C ASP A 290 -23.69 -4.67 4.75
N ASN A 291 -22.43 -4.69 5.19
CA ASN A 291 -22.01 -5.08 6.54
C ASN A 291 -21.67 -3.88 7.43
N ARG A 292 -21.87 -2.63 6.98
CA ARG A 292 -21.64 -1.45 7.81
C ARG A 292 -22.66 -1.34 8.95
N PRO A 293 -22.28 -0.74 10.09
CA PRO A 293 -23.22 -0.38 11.14
C PRO A 293 -24.37 0.47 10.57
N LYS A 294 -25.60 0.16 11.02
CA LYS A 294 -26.81 0.90 10.61
C LYS A 294 -27.03 2.10 11.50
#